data_3dc2b9076c5fd0c0bfb899d7f712f773
#
_entry.id   3dc2b9076c5fd0c0bfb899d7f712f773
#
_cell.length_a   1.000
_cell.length_b   1.000
_cell.length_c   1.000
_cell.angle_alpha   90.00
_cell.angle_beta   90.00
_cell.angle_gamma   90.00
#
_symmetry.space_group_name_H-M   'P 1'
#
loop_
_entity.id
_entity.type
_entity.pdbx_description
1 polymer ?
#
loop_
_entity_poly.entity_id
_entity_poly.type
_entity_poly.pdbx_seq_one_letter_code
_entity_poly.pdbx_strand_id
1 'polypeptide(L)'
;LVKEYLKYEEERATEKEINVKKVPQVKTRLKPFIDRFSARHVGTLTPLDLEQYRKDLAYYPKNIDKLPAAAGLPFDTLVKQVREKTLLGRDGQPAETITQNTLDGYLTVAANFLKFCKSQYAVNPSLLDGFKVKTTQARKGVMRRAFNQKELQQIFGSDYYKDGIYNCSYQYWIIHLAAFTGARVNELSQLTTDDIRQDDEGLWYFNITATDDDGKTVKNEESRRIIPVHQKLIELGLIE
;
A
#
# COMPACT_ATOMS: atom_id res chain seq x y z
N LEU A 1 -5.48 26.27 2.81
CA LEU A 1 -6.31 25.11 2.41
C LEU A 1 -5.57 23.79 2.59
N VAL A 2 -4.44 23.56 1.88
CA VAL A 2 -3.70 22.28 1.95
C VAL A 2 -3.19 22.02 3.36
N LYS A 3 -2.58 23.02 4.03
CA LYS A 3 -2.11 22.88 5.41
C LYS A 3 -3.26 22.59 6.37
N GLU A 4 -4.39 23.26 6.20
CA GLU A 4 -5.60 23.05 7.02
C GLU A 4 -6.18 21.65 6.81
N TYR A 5 -6.23 21.17 5.57
CA TYR A 5 -6.66 19.80 5.27
C TYR A 5 -5.73 18.75 5.87
N LEU A 6 -4.42 18.94 5.77
CA LEU A 6 -3.48 18.00 6.38
C LEU A 6 -3.59 18.00 7.90
N LYS A 7 -3.79 19.16 8.53
CA LYS A 7 -4.05 19.26 9.96
C LYS A 7 -5.36 18.55 10.35
N TYR A 8 -6.42 18.73 9.58
CA TYR A 8 -7.69 18.00 9.77
C TYR A 8 -7.50 16.47 9.70
N GLU A 9 -6.73 15.96 8.73
CA GLU A 9 -6.42 14.53 8.64
C GLU A 9 -5.54 14.04 9.81
N GLU A 10 -4.64 14.89 10.34
CA GLU A 10 -3.84 14.60 11.54
C GLU A 10 -4.71 14.54 12.80
N GLU A 11 -5.64 15.48 12.96
CA GLU A 11 -6.61 15.50 14.07
C GLU A 11 -7.47 14.23 14.04
N ARG A 12 -8.03 13.85 12.91
CA ARG A 12 -8.76 12.59 12.73
C ARG A 12 -7.93 11.34 13.03
N ALA A 13 -6.65 11.38 12.76
CA ALA A 13 -5.75 10.28 13.11
C ALA A 13 -5.53 10.21 14.63
N THR A 14 -5.44 11.34 15.31
CA THR A 14 -5.31 11.42 16.77
C THR A 14 -6.58 10.92 17.47
N GLU A 15 -7.75 11.23 16.91
CA GLU A 15 -9.06 10.76 17.40
C GLU A 15 -9.35 9.28 17.05
N LYS A 16 -8.37 8.56 16.49
CA LYS A 16 -8.48 7.16 16.03
C LYS A 16 -9.53 6.93 14.93
N GLU A 17 -10.08 7.97 14.32
CA GLU A 17 -11.01 7.84 13.18
C GLU A 17 -10.32 7.26 11.93
N ILE A 18 -9.03 7.57 11.75
CA ILE A 18 -8.20 7.03 10.68
C ILE A 18 -6.87 6.52 11.23
N ASN A 19 -6.27 5.57 10.53
CA ASN A 19 -4.95 5.07 10.89
C ASN A 19 -3.88 6.16 10.66
N VAL A 20 -3.05 6.44 11.66
CA VAL A 20 -1.95 7.43 11.61
C VAL A 20 -1.03 7.25 10.39
N LYS A 21 -0.78 6.01 9.96
CA LYS A 21 0.02 5.70 8.76
C LYS A 21 -0.61 6.22 7.45
N LYS A 22 -1.89 6.63 7.46
CA LYS A 22 -2.55 7.21 6.28
C LYS A 22 -2.16 8.65 6.03
N VAL A 23 -1.81 9.44 7.04
CA VAL A 23 -1.51 10.87 6.89
C VAL A 23 -0.33 11.13 5.92
N PRO A 24 0.84 10.47 6.06
CA PRO A 24 1.92 10.61 5.07
C PRO A 24 1.49 10.19 3.66
N GLN A 25 0.63 9.16 3.55
CA GLN A 25 0.12 8.69 2.28
C GLN A 25 -0.83 9.71 1.63
N VAL A 26 -1.67 10.38 2.42
CA VAL A 26 -2.52 11.49 1.96
C VAL A 26 -1.66 12.61 1.38
N LYS A 27 -0.61 13.03 2.10
CA LYS A 27 0.34 14.07 1.65
C LYS A 27 0.97 13.69 0.30
N THR A 28 1.51 12.48 0.19
CA THR A 28 2.13 11.99 -1.05
C THR A 28 1.14 11.93 -2.21
N ARG A 29 -0.07 11.42 -1.97
CA ARG A 29 -1.08 11.29 -3.02
C ARG A 29 -1.75 12.60 -3.41
N LEU A 30 -1.79 13.57 -2.52
CA LEU A 30 -2.34 14.89 -2.83
C LEU A 30 -1.36 15.76 -3.65
N LYS A 31 -0.06 15.47 -3.56
CA LYS A 31 0.98 16.28 -4.22
C LYS A 31 0.74 16.51 -5.72
N PRO A 32 0.47 15.52 -6.58
CA PRO A 32 0.22 15.76 -8.01
C PRO A 32 -0.95 16.70 -8.28
N PHE A 33 -2.00 16.63 -7.46
CA PHE A 33 -3.14 17.53 -7.56
C PHE A 33 -2.74 18.97 -7.20
N ILE A 34 -1.98 19.16 -6.14
CA ILE A 34 -1.48 20.46 -5.73
C ILE A 34 -0.56 21.03 -6.80
N ASP A 35 0.40 20.25 -7.28
CA ASP A 35 1.35 20.67 -8.31
C ASP A 35 0.62 21.17 -9.57
N ARG A 36 -0.48 20.51 -9.95
CA ARG A 36 -1.29 20.88 -11.12
C ARG A 36 -2.09 22.18 -10.92
N PHE A 37 -2.64 22.38 -9.72
CA PHE A 37 -3.64 23.42 -9.47
C PHE A 37 -3.21 24.50 -8.46
N SER A 38 -1.96 24.49 -7.99
CA SER A 38 -1.47 25.43 -6.97
C SER A 38 -1.58 26.90 -7.33
N ALA A 39 -1.53 27.24 -8.63
CA ALA A 39 -1.68 28.60 -9.13
C ALA A 39 -3.17 29.04 -9.28
N ARG A 40 -4.13 28.15 -9.03
CA ARG A 40 -5.55 28.42 -9.22
C ARG A 40 -6.31 28.41 -7.90
N HIS A 41 -7.28 29.30 -7.77
CA HIS A 41 -8.21 29.24 -6.65
C HIS A 41 -9.15 28.04 -6.80
N VAL A 42 -9.39 27.27 -5.73
CA VAL A 42 -10.20 26.05 -5.77
C VAL A 42 -11.62 26.26 -6.29
N GLY A 43 -12.21 27.43 -6.02
CA GLY A 43 -13.54 27.81 -6.50
C GLY A 43 -13.61 28.07 -8.01
N THR A 44 -12.48 28.19 -8.71
CA THR A 44 -12.43 28.39 -10.18
C THR A 44 -12.24 27.10 -10.95
N LEU A 45 -12.08 25.97 -10.27
CA LEU A 45 -11.95 24.67 -10.91
C LEU A 45 -13.29 24.22 -11.49
N THR A 46 -13.23 23.59 -12.63
CA THR A 46 -14.39 23.07 -13.36
C THR A 46 -14.36 21.53 -13.41
N PRO A 47 -15.50 20.86 -13.65
CA PRO A 47 -15.51 19.42 -13.87
C PRO A 47 -14.58 18.98 -15.04
N LEU A 48 -14.42 19.81 -16.06
CA LEU A 48 -13.53 19.55 -17.20
C LEU A 48 -12.06 19.54 -16.78
N ASP A 49 -11.65 20.46 -15.89
CA ASP A 49 -10.29 20.48 -15.32
C ASP A 49 -9.98 19.16 -14.60
N LEU A 50 -10.94 18.63 -13.84
CA LEU A 50 -10.77 17.38 -13.09
C LEU A 50 -10.77 16.14 -14.01
N GLU A 51 -11.60 16.16 -15.06
CA GLU A 51 -11.58 15.10 -16.06
C GLU A 51 -10.23 15.07 -16.79
N GLN A 52 -9.70 16.25 -17.15
CA GLN A 52 -8.39 16.34 -17.77
C GLN A 52 -7.28 15.89 -16.83
N TYR A 53 -7.32 16.33 -15.57
CA TYR A 53 -6.38 15.87 -14.54
C TYR A 53 -6.40 14.33 -14.41
N ARG A 54 -7.58 13.70 -14.37
CA ARG A 54 -7.70 12.24 -14.34
C ARG A 54 -7.06 11.57 -15.54
N LYS A 55 -7.26 12.09 -16.75
CA LYS A 55 -6.64 11.58 -17.98
C LYS A 55 -5.12 11.71 -17.94
N ASP A 56 -4.63 12.82 -17.44
CA ASP A 56 -3.20 13.11 -17.33
C ASP A 56 -2.53 12.28 -16.24
N LEU A 57 -3.20 12.09 -15.10
CA LEU A 57 -2.71 11.29 -13.99
C LEU A 57 -2.46 9.82 -14.37
N ALA A 58 -3.14 9.28 -15.37
CA ALA A 58 -2.87 7.94 -15.90
C ALA A 58 -1.44 7.78 -16.45
N TYR A 59 -0.78 8.89 -16.79
CA TYR A 59 0.61 8.93 -17.23
C TYR A 59 1.58 9.35 -16.12
N TYR A 60 1.13 9.44 -14.86
CA TYR A 60 2.02 9.75 -13.76
C TYR A 60 2.99 8.59 -13.51
N PRO A 61 4.30 8.87 -13.31
CA PRO A 61 5.29 7.81 -13.18
C PRO A 61 5.12 7.04 -11.87
N LYS A 62 5.27 5.71 -11.95
CA LYS A 62 5.30 4.82 -10.79
C LYS A 62 6.60 5.03 -10.02
N ASN A 63 6.52 4.95 -8.68
CA ASN A 63 7.69 5.09 -7.79
C ASN A 63 8.51 6.36 -8.05
N ILE A 64 7.86 7.50 -8.24
CA ILE A 64 8.49 8.78 -8.60
C ILE A 64 9.67 9.13 -7.69
N ASP A 65 9.59 8.85 -6.39
CA ASP A 65 10.66 9.12 -5.42
C ASP A 65 11.94 8.31 -5.69
N LYS A 66 11.84 7.26 -6.51
CA LYS A 66 12.97 6.41 -6.93
C LYS A 66 13.53 6.80 -8.30
N LEU A 67 12.99 7.84 -8.93
CA LEU A 67 13.40 8.34 -10.25
C LEU A 67 14.17 9.67 -10.10
N PRO A 68 15.51 9.66 -10.10
CA PRO A 68 16.28 10.90 -9.97
C PRO A 68 15.95 11.95 -11.03
N ALA A 69 15.70 11.50 -12.27
CA ALA A 69 15.31 12.37 -13.39
C ALA A 69 13.93 13.03 -13.22
N ALA A 70 13.09 12.53 -12.30
CA ALA A 70 11.77 13.10 -12.00
C ALA A 70 11.82 14.12 -10.85
N ALA A 71 12.95 14.24 -10.15
CA ALA A 71 13.07 15.09 -8.96
C ALA A 71 12.82 16.57 -9.31
N GLY A 72 11.87 17.18 -8.58
CA GLY A 72 11.56 18.60 -8.73
C GLY A 72 10.80 18.98 -10.00
N LEU A 73 10.49 18.04 -10.89
CA LEU A 73 9.73 18.34 -12.10
C LEU A 73 8.23 18.56 -11.78
N PRO A 74 7.61 19.61 -12.39
CA PRO A 74 6.17 19.85 -12.29
C PRO A 74 5.36 18.69 -12.86
N PHE A 75 4.13 18.50 -12.37
CA PHE A 75 3.21 17.47 -12.82
C PHE A 75 3.07 17.39 -14.35
N ASP A 76 2.82 18.53 -14.99
CA ASP A 76 2.62 18.58 -16.46
C ASP A 76 3.85 18.15 -17.24
N THR A 77 5.03 18.51 -16.76
CA THR A 77 6.31 18.09 -17.36
C THR A 77 6.51 16.59 -17.22
N LEU A 78 6.24 16.04 -16.05
CA LEU A 78 6.31 14.59 -15.82
C LEU A 78 5.38 13.82 -16.74
N VAL A 79 4.11 14.24 -16.82
CA VAL A 79 3.11 13.63 -17.70
C VAL A 79 3.53 13.69 -19.17
N LYS A 80 4.05 14.84 -19.61
CA LYS A 80 4.55 15.02 -20.99
C LYS A 80 5.70 14.06 -21.28
N GLN A 81 6.73 14.04 -20.43
CA GLN A 81 7.90 13.18 -20.63
C GLN A 81 7.57 11.69 -20.61
N VAL A 82 6.61 11.27 -19.77
CA VAL A 82 6.16 9.87 -19.76
C VAL A 82 5.40 9.52 -21.04
N ARG A 83 4.54 10.40 -21.53
CA ARG A 83 3.84 10.21 -22.84
C ARG A 83 4.81 10.11 -24.00
N GLU A 84 5.84 10.95 -24.01
CA GLU A 84 6.88 10.99 -25.04
C GLU A 84 7.95 9.90 -24.82
N LYS A 85 7.87 9.11 -23.72
CA LYS A 85 8.84 8.07 -23.34
C LYS A 85 10.27 8.60 -23.15
N THR A 86 10.41 9.87 -22.80
CA THR A 86 11.70 10.55 -22.57
C THR A 86 12.13 10.48 -21.11
N LEU A 87 11.20 10.26 -20.17
CA LEU A 87 11.54 9.99 -18.77
C LEU A 87 11.99 8.53 -18.65
N LEU A 88 13.24 8.32 -18.24
CA LEU A 88 13.81 6.98 -18.11
C LEU A 88 13.84 6.52 -16.65
N GLY A 89 13.62 5.23 -16.45
CA GLY A 89 13.84 4.52 -15.19
C GLY A 89 15.33 4.30 -14.90
N ARG A 90 15.62 3.69 -13.76
CA ARG A 90 17.01 3.35 -13.38
C ARG A 90 17.66 2.31 -14.29
N ASP A 91 16.85 1.52 -14.95
CA ASP A 91 17.24 0.48 -15.92
C ASP A 91 17.41 1.02 -17.35
N GLY A 92 17.29 2.36 -17.53
CA GLY A 92 17.39 3.01 -18.82
C GLY A 92 16.15 2.80 -19.72
N GLN A 93 15.13 2.12 -19.25
CA GLN A 93 13.87 1.95 -19.98
C GLN A 93 12.90 3.10 -19.67
N PRO A 94 11.93 3.36 -20.55
CA PRO A 94 10.89 4.36 -20.27
C PRO A 94 10.19 4.09 -18.93
N ALA A 95 9.99 5.14 -18.14
CA ALA A 95 9.38 5.04 -16.81
C ALA A 95 7.98 4.43 -16.91
N GLU A 96 7.71 3.43 -16.06
CA GLU A 96 6.37 2.84 -15.95
C GLU A 96 5.37 3.82 -15.34
N THR A 97 4.12 3.72 -15.76
CA THR A 97 3.01 4.49 -15.19
C THR A 97 2.41 3.81 -13.97
N ILE A 98 1.72 4.58 -13.14
CA ILE A 98 0.95 4.04 -12.02
C ILE A 98 -0.15 3.09 -12.50
N THR A 99 -0.47 2.10 -11.65
CA THR A 99 -1.59 1.17 -11.92
C THR A 99 -2.93 1.84 -11.73
N GLN A 100 -4.02 1.27 -12.29
CA GLN A 100 -5.38 1.78 -12.11
C GLN A 100 -5.76 1.90 -10.62
N ASN A 101 -5.46 0.89 -9.80
CA ASN A 101 -5.74 0.95 -8.36
C ASN A 101 -4.99 2.09 -7.66
N THR A 102 -3.77 2.38 -8.10
CA THR A 102 -2.99 3.50 -7.58
C THR A 102 -3.60 4.82 -8.02
N LEU A 103 -3.98 4.95 -9.30
CA LEU A 103 -4.68 6.11 -9.85
C LEU A 103 -5.96 6.40 -9.07
N ASP A 104 -6.80 5.39 -8.82
CA ASP A 104 -8.03 5.51 -8.04
C ASP A 104 -7.74 6.00 -6.61
N GLY A 105 -6.63 5.56 -6.02
CA GLY A 105 -6.17 6.05 -4.73
C GLY A 105 -5.79 7.54 -4.73
N TYR A 106 -5.13 8.03 -5.77
CA TYR A 106 -4.83 9.47 -5.94
C TYR A 106 -6.10 10.30 -6.13
N LEU A 107 -7.02 9.82 -6.98
CA LEU A 107 -8.31 10.49 -7.21
C LEU A 107 -9.18 10.53 -5.94
N THR A 108 -9.17 9.45 -5.15
CA THR A 108 -9.89 9.40 -3.88
C THR A 108 -9.39 10.46 -2.91
N VAL A 109 -8.07 10.63 -2.78
CA VAL A 109 -7.48 11.65 -1.90
C VAL A 109 -7.82 13.05 -2.40
N ALA A 110 -7.69 13.31 -3.71
CA ALA A 110 -8.06 14.60 -4.30
C ALA A 110 -9.55 14.90 -4.12
N ALA A 111 -10.43 13.92 -4.26
CA ALA A 111 -11.87 14.06 -4.03
C ALA A 111 -12.18 14.39 -2.56
N ASN A 112 -11.51 13.75 -1.60
CA ASN A 112 -11.68 14.04 -0.19
C ASN A 112 -11.20 15.45 0.16
N PHE A 113 -10.07 15.87 -0.39
CA PHE A 113 -9.61 17.27 -0.27
C PHE A 113 -10.63 18.26 -0.81
N LEU A 114 -11.21 18.02 -1.98
CA LEU A 114 -12.25 18.88 -2.55
C LEU A 114 -13.55 18.86 -1.73
N LYS A 115 -13.93 17.74 -1.13
CA LYS A 115 -15.05 17.66 -0.18
C LYS A 115 -14.80 18.52 1.06
N PHE A 116 -13.58 18.45 1.61
CA PHE A 116 -13.17 19.32 2.71
C PHE A 116 -13.26 20.80 2.30
N CYS A 117 -12.73 21.15 1.12
CA CYS A 117 -12.84 22.53 0.61
C CYS A 117 -14.30 22.97 0.47
N LYS A 118 -15.20 22.07 0.02
CA LYS A 118 -16.63 22.37 -0.12
C LYS A 118 -17.29 22.65 1.24
N SER A 119 -16.87 21.97 2.31
CA SER A 119 -17.44 22.20 3.65
C SER A 119 -17.00 23.53 4.27
N GLN A 120 -15.85 24.05 3.86
CA GLN A 120 -15.24 25.25 4.42
C GLN A 120 -15.37 26.50 3.52
N TYR A 121 -15.55 26.30 2.22
CA TYR A 121 -15.49 27.36 1.21
C TYR A 121 -16.55 27.14 0.12
N ALA A 122 -16.89 28.22 -0.59
CA ALA A 122 -17.81 28.18 -1.72
C ALA A 122 -17.18 27.49 -2.94
N VAL A 123 -17.26 26.18 -2.96
CA VAL A 123 -16.83 25.34 -4.09
C VAL A 123 -18.06 24.86 -4.87
N ASN A 124 -17.96 24.86 -6.20
CA ASN A 124 -19.05 24.39 -7.08
C ASN A 124 -19.48 22.96 -6.68
N PRO A 125 -20.76 22.73 -6.34
CA PRO A 125 -21.28 21.43 -5.94
C PRO A 125 -21.04 20.31 -6.97
N SER A 126 -21.10 20.65 -8.28
CA SER A 126 -20.90 19.69 -9.38
C SER A 126 -19.43 19.41 -9.69
N LEU A 127 -18.50 20.08 -9.01
CA LEU A 127 -17.06 19.88 -9.25
C LEU A 127 -16.66 18.39 -9.14
N LEU A 128 -17.20 17.68 -8.15
CA LEU A 128 -16.91 16.26 -7.93
C LEU A 128 -17.48 15.33 -9.02
N ASP A 129 -18.36 15.82 -9.89
CA ASP A 129 -18.89 15.02 -10.99
C ASP A 129 -17.79 14.69 -12.01
N GLY A 130 -16.78 15.53 -12.16
CA GLY A 130 -15.59 15.27 -12.96
C GLY A 130 -14.73 14.12 -12.46
N PHE A 131 -14.87 13.75 -11.15
CA PHE A 131 -14.21 12.59 -10.55
C PHE A 131 -15.05 11.32 -10.55
N LYS A 132 -16.25 11.32 -11.12
CA LYS A 132 -17.01 10.08 -11.27
C LYS A 132 -16.16 9.09 -12.08
N VAL A 133 -15.38 8.30 -11.35
CA VAL A 133 -14.74 7.11 -11.91
C VAL A 133 -15.90 6.22 -12.35
N LYS A 134 -16.17 6.16 -13.65
CA LYS A 134 -16.89 5.02 -14.17
C LYS A 134 -16.05 3.84 -13.72
N THR A 135 -16.58 3.05 -12.81
CA THR A 135 -16.02 1.77 -12.42
C THR A 135 -16.01 0.92 -13.69
N THR A 136 -15.05 1.19 -14.54
CA THR A 136 -14.74 0.30 -15.65
C THR A 136 -14.41 -0.99 -14.92
N GLN A 137 -15.19 -2.03 -15.25
CA GLN A 137 -15.05 -3.38 -14.73
C GLN A 137 -13.60 -3.62 -14.34
N ALA A 138 -13.39 -3.89 -13.07
CA ALA A 138 -12.05 -4.16 -12.56
C ALA A 138 -11.38 -5.04 -13.61
N ARG A 139 -10.38 -4.51 -14.32
CA ARG A 139 -9.56 -5.34 -15.19
C ARG A 139 -9.16 -6.47 -14.27
N LYS A 140 -9.60 -7.70 -14.60
CA LYS A 140 -9.20 -8.89 -13.89
C LYS A 140 -7.67 -8.84 -13.85
N GLY A 141 -7.14 -8.21 -12.81
CA GLY A 141 -5.72 -8.25 -12.56
C GLY A 141 -5.34 -9.71 -12.59
N VAL A 142 -4.16 -10.04 -13.04
CA VAL A 142 -3.68 -11.42 -12.99
C VAL A 142 -3.96 -11.90 -11.57
N MET A 143 -5.01 -12.72 -11.43
CA MET A 143 -5.39 -13.25 -10.12
C MET A 143 -4.17 -14.04 -9.62
N ARG A 144 -3.58 -13.58 -8.53
CA ARG A 144 -2.51 -14.34 -7.88
C ARG A 144 -3.11 -15.68 -7.51
N ARG A 145 -2.61 -16.74 -8.13
CA ARG A 145 -2.98 -18.10 -7.77
C ARG A 145 -2.07 -18.61 -6.65
N ALA A 146 -2.51 -19.62 -5.95
CA ALA A 146 -1.66 -20.36 -5.03
C ALA A 146 -0.49 -21.03 -5.79
N PHE A 147 0.63 -21.21 -5.11
CA PHE A 147 1.74 -22.03 -5.62
C PHE A 147 1.27 -23.47 -5.80
N ASN A 148 1.67 -24.08 -6.90
CA ASN A 148 1.47 -25.51 -7.08
C ASN A 148 2.62 -26.30 -6.42
N GLN A 149 2.47 -27.63 -6.35
CA GLN A 149 3.43 -28.50 -5.69
C GLN A 149 4.84 -28.38 -6.30
N LYS A 150 4.97 -28.29 -7.63
CA LYS A 150 6.27 -28.14 -8.29
C LYS A 150 6.96 -26.85 -7.93
N GLU A 151 6.21 -25.75 -7.85
CA GLU A 151 6.73 -24.44 -7.46
C GLU A 151 7.18 -24.43 -5.99
N LEU A 152 6.40 -25.06 -5.10
CA LEU A 152 6.82 -25.24 -3.71
C LEU A 152 8.10 -26.10 -3.61
N GLN A 153 8.19 -27.17 -4.37
CA GLN A 153 9.42 -27.99 -4.45
C GLN A 153 10.62 -27.20 -4.96
N GLN A 154 10.44 -26.30 -5.93
CA GLN A 154 11.50 -25.42 -6.40
C GLN A 154 11.94 -24.42 -5.33
N ILE A 155 10.99 -23.82 -4.59
CA ILE A 155 11.29 -22.87 -3.52
C ILE A 155 12.10 -23.57 -2.43
N PHE A 156 11.57 -24.64 -1.84
CA PHE A 156 12.20 -25.35 -0.72
C PHE A 156 13.37 -26.25 -1.12
N GLY A 157 13.48 -26.61 -2.40
CA GLY A 157 14.60 -27.35 -2.97
C GLY A 157 15.70 -26.46 -3.54
N SER A 158 15.60 -25.14 -3.45
CA SER A 158 16.65 -24.23 -3.93
C SER A 158 17.90 -24.32 -3.06
N ASP A 159 19.05 -23.98 -3.65
CA ASP A 159 20.33 -23.98 -2.94
C ASP A 159 20.31 -23.06 -1.73
N TYR A 160 19.56 -21.96 -1.79
CA TYR A 160 19.32 -21.07 -0.67
C TYR A 160 18.81 -21.80 0.59
N TYR A 161 17.90 -22.77 0.44
CA TYR A 161 17.38 -23.57 1.57
C TYR A 161 18.20 -24.81 1.88
N LYS A 162 18.81 -25.44 0.87
CA LYS A 162 19.64 -26.64 1.06
C LYS A 162 20.97 -26.31 1.73
N ASP A 163 21.61 -25.24 1.30
CA ASP A 163 22.95 -24.88 1.73
C ASP A 163 22.95 -23.94 2.94
N GLY A 164 21.77 -23.54 3.42
CA GLY A 164 21.64 -22.64 4.57
C GLY A 164 22.23 -21.25 4.32
N ILE A 165 22.22 -20.77 3.06
CA ILE A 165 22.80 -19.48 2.67
C ILE A 165 21.82 -18.35 3.00
N TYR A 166 21.70 -18.02 4.29
CA TYR A 166 20.93 -16.87 4.74
C TYR A 166 21.68 -16.10 5.82
N ASN A 167 21.57 -14.77 5.76
CA ASN A 167 22.29 -13.89 6.68
C ASN A 167 21.62 -13.81 8.08
N CYS A 168 20.31 -14.11 8.15
CA CYS A 168 19.51 -14.01 9.37
C CYS A 168 18.51 -15.16 9.43
N SER A 169 18.26 -15.71 10.61
CA SER A 169 17.32 -16.83 10.83
C SER A 169 15.89 -16.55 10.34
N TYR A 170 15.43 -15.31 10.39
CA TYR A 170 14.11 -14.95 9.88
C TYR A 170 13.94 -15.23 8.39
N GLN A 171 15.00 -15.16 7.59
CA GLN A 171 14.95 -15.44 6.15
C GLN A 171 14.59 -16.91 5.87
N TYR A 172 15.06 -17.80 6.72
CA TYR A 172 14.66 -19.20 6.68
C TYR A 172 13.21 -19.39 7.15
N TRP A 173 12.88 -18.84 8.32
CA TRP A 173 11.60 -19.10 8.97
C TRP A 173 10.41 -18.46 8.28
N ILE A 174 10.55 -17.24 7.73
CA ILE A 174 9.39 -16.48 7.22
C ILE A 174 8.64 -17.21 6.10
N ILE A 175 9.32 -17.93 5.22
CA ILE A 175 8.70 -18.65 4.12
C ILE A 175 8.05 -19.94 4.62
N HIS A 176 8.71 -20.66 5.53
CA HIS A 176 8.13 -21.83 6.17
C HIS A 176 6.86 -21.46 6.93
N LEU A 177 6.93 -20.46 7.78
CA LEU A 177 5.77 -19.97 8.52
C LEU A 177 4.64 -19.54 7.58
N ALA A 178 4.94 -18.78 6.52
CA ALA A 178 3.94 -18.36 5.56
C ALA A 178 3.26 -19.53 4.85
N ALA A 179 4.03 -20.57 4.46
CA ALA A 179 3.51 -21.73 3.78
C ALA A 179 2.58 -22.59 4.66
N PHE A 180 2.92 -22.75 5.95
CA PHE A 180 2.17 -23.61 6.85
C PHE A 180 1.06 -22.91 7.63
N THR A 181 1.08 -21.56 7.73
CA THR A 181 0.07 -20.81 8.49
C THR A 181 -0.92 -20.04 7.61
N GLY A 182 -0.53 -19.67 6.40
CA GLY A 182 -1.28 -18.74 5.56
C GLY A 182 -1.41 -17.34 6.15
N ALA A 183 -0.67 -17.02 7.20
CA ALA A 183 -0.70 -15.71 7.83
C ALA A 183 -0.03 -14.64 6.96
N ARG A 184 -0.38 -13.37 7.19
CA ARG A 184 0.26 -12.28 6.46
C ARG A 184 1.70 -12.12 6.92
N VAL A 185 2.59 -11.79 5.99
CA VAL A 185 4.02 -11.59 6.32
C VAL A 185 4.21 -10.62 7.49
N ASN A 186 3.42 -9.54 7.56
CA ASN A 186 3.50 -8.58 8.64
C ASN A 186 3.05 -9.16 10.01
N GLU A 187 2.09 -10.08 10.03
CA GLU A 187 1.67 -10.81 11.23
C GLU A 187 2.80 -11.73 11.70
N LEU A 188 3.41 -12.46 10.77
CA LEU A 188 4.53 -13.36 11.08
C LEU A 188 5.78 -12.62 11.55
N SER A 189 6.08 -11.46 10.95
CA SER A 189 7.27 -10.66 11.31
C SER A 189 7.17 -9.99 12.69
N GLN A 190 6.00 -9.97 13.30
CA GLN A 190 5.76 -9.40 14.63
C GLN A 190 5.70 -10.46 15.72
N LEU A 191 5.73 -11.76 15.36
CA LEU A 191 5.71 -12.83 16.33
C LEU A 191 6.94 -12.75 17.26
N THR A 192 6.68 -12.91 18.53
CA THR A 192 7.68 -13.11 19.58
C THR A 192 7.55 -14.52 20.14
N THR A 193 8.49 -14.95 20.95
CA THR A 193 8.42 -16.24 21.65
C THR A 193 7.16 -16.38 22.50
N ASP A 194 6.66 -15.28 23.08
CA ASP A 194 5.44 -15.26 23.89
C ASP A 194 4.16 -15.50 23.09
N ASP A 195 4.22 -15.37 21.76
CA ASP A 195 3.08 -15.67 20.88
C ASP A 195 3.02 -17.15 20.48
N ILE A 196 4.06 -17.92 20.78
CA ILE A 196 4.10 -19.36 20.54
C ILE A 196 3.81 -20.04 21.88
N ARG A 197 2.64 -20.64 21.96
CA ARG A 197 2.11 -21.17 23.22
C ARG A 197 1.70 -22.63 23.07
N GLN A 198 1.57 -23.31 24.18
CA GLN A 198 1.03 -24.65 24.27
C GLN A 198 -0.29 -24.61 25.02
N ASP A 199 -1.28 -25.34 24.55
CA ASP A 199 -2.55 -25.51 25.27
C ASP A 199 -2.47 -26.64 26.34
N ASP A 200 -3.56 -26.84 27.06
CA ASP A 200 -3.65 -27.86 28.12
C ASP A 200 -3.55 -29.31 27.57
N GLU A 201 -3.75 -29.50 26.28
CA GLU A 201 -3.63 -30.79 25.60
C GLU A 201 -2.23 -31.02 25.01
N GLY A 202 -1.35 -30.04 25.14
CA GLY A 202 0.02 -30.11 24.65
C GLY A 202 0.18 -29.68 23.19
N LEU A 203 -0.83 -29.09 22.55
CA LEU A 203 -0.76 -28.61 21.19
C LEU A 203 -0.14 -27.20 21.12
N TRP A 204 0.88 -27.05 20.31
CA TRP A 204 1.51 -25.76 20.04
C TRP A 204 0.68 -24.92 19.08
N TYR A 205 0.58 -23.62 19.35
CA TYR A 205 -0.13 -22.68 18.50
C TYR A 205 0.53 -21.28 18.48
N PHE A 206 0.31 -20.57 17.37
CA PHE A 206 0.61 -19.16 17.24
C PHE A 206 -0.60 -18.34 17.68
N ASN A 207 -0.42 -17.41 18.57
CA ASN A 207 -1.43 -16.44 18.98
C ASN A 207 -1.26 -15.14 18.17
N ILE A 208 -1.97 -15.03 17.05
CA ILE A 208 -1.96 -13.81 16.21
C ILE A 208 -2.85 -12.77 16.87
N THR A 209 -2.24 -11.86 17.59
CA THR A 209 -2.94 -10.79 18.29
C THR A 209 -2.21 -9.47 18.14
N ALA A 210 -2.85 -8.38 18.54
CA ALA A 210 -2.23 -7.08 18.77
C ALA A 210 -2.89 -6.48 19.99
N THR A 211 -2.09 -6.01 20.91
CA THR A 211 -2.49 -5.23 22.08
C THR A 211 -1.91 -3.84 21.95
N ASP A 212 -2.53 -2.85 22.58
CA ASP A 212 -2.04 -1.46 22.53
C ASP A 212 -0.63 -1.33 23.15
N ASP A 213 -0.26 -2.27 24.02
CA ASP A 213 0.98 -2.21 24.82
C ASP A 213 2.20 -2.84 24.12
N ASP A 214 2.01 -3.77 23.17
CA ASP A 214 3.11 -4.52 22.56
C ASP A 214 3.58 -3.98 21.20
N GLY A 215 2.97 -2.89 20.75
CA GLY A 215 3.30 -2.25 19.45
C GLY A 215 2.97 -3.07 18.21
N LYS A 216 2.36 -4.26 18.39
CA LYS A 216 1.94 -5.11 17.29
C LYS A 216 0.71 -4.54 16.60
N THR A 217 0.56 -4.82 15.32
CA THR A 217 -0.58 -4.35 14.52
C THR A 217 -1.22 -5.48 13.74
N VAL A 218 -2.53 -5.59 13.82
CA VAL A 218 -3.34 -6.42 12.92
C VAL A 218 -4.16 -5.54 11.99
N LYS A 219 -4.54 -6.06 10.83
CA LYS A 219 -5.27 -5.27 9.84
C LYS A 219 -6.65 -4.83 10.33
N ASN A 220 -7.33 -5.67 11.08
CA ASN A 220 -8.65 -5.48 11.69
C ASN A 220 -8.82 -6.49 12.84
N GLU A 221 -9.82 -6.31 13.68
CA GLU A 221 -10.15 -7.20 14.79
C GLU A 221 -10.32 -8.67 14.35
N GLU A 222 -10.95 -8.92 13.21
CA GLU A 222 -11.14 -10.25 12.64
C GLU A 222 -9.82 -10.96 12.26
N SER A 223 -8.71 -10.23 12.25
CA SER A 223 -7.38 -10.81 12.02
C SER A 223 -6.79 -11.48 13.26
N ARG A 224 -7.36 -11.23 14.45
CA ARG A 224 -6.96 -11.91 15.69
C ARG A 224 -7.42 -13.36 15.61
N ARG A 225 -6.50 -14.29 15.78
CA ARG A 225 -6.79 -15.71 15.68
C ARG A 225 -5.66 -16.56 16.23
N ILE A 226 -5.99 -17.77 16.57
CA ILE A 226 -5.05 -18.84 16.92
C ILE A 226 -4.79 -19.68 15.67
N ILE A 227 -3.54 -20.04 15.42
CA ILE A 227 -3.15 -20.93 14.33
C ILE A 227 -2.34 -22.09 14.94
N PRO A 228 -2.79 -23.34 14.84
CA PRO A 228 -2.00 -24.48 15.29
C PRO A 228 -0.64 -24.56 14.59
N VAL A 229 0.41 -24.90 15.35
CA VAL A 229 1.74 -25.13 14.77
C VAL A 229 1.74 -26.47 14.05
N HIS A 230 1.99 -26.44 12.75
CA HIS A 230 2.07 -27.67 11.96
C HIS A 230 3.27 -28.52 12.41
N GLN A 231 3.07 -29.84 12.51
CA GLN A 231 4.09 -30.79 12.98
C GLN A 231 5.42 -30.63 12.26
N LYS A 232 5.41 -30.31 10.95
CA LYS A 232 6.61 -30.08 10.17
C LYS A 232 7.46 -28.91 10.65
N LEU A 233 6.85 -27.86 11.20
CA LEU A 233 7.59 -26.73 11.77
C LEU A 233 8.30 -27.14 13.07
N ILE A 234 7.67 -28.01 13.87
CA ILE A 234 8.29 -28.58 15.09
C ILE A 234 9.49 -29.45 14.70
N GLU A 235 9.34 -30.34 13.72
CA GLU A 235 10.43 -31.18 13.20
C GLU A 235 11.61 -30.38 12.63
N LEU A 236 11.35 -29.15 12.15
CA LEU A 236 12.37 -28.23 11.67
C LEU A 236 13.06 -27.44 12.80
N GLY A 237 12.68 -27.66 14.07
CA GLY A 237 13.30 -27.02 15.23
C GLY A 237 12.72 -25.66 15.58
N LEU A 238 11.44 -25.39 15.24
CA LEU A 238 10.82 -24.09 15.55
C LEU A 238 10.67 -23.85 17.07
N ILE A 239 10.55 -24.91 17.86
CA ILE A 239 10.25 -24.83 19.31
C ILE A 239 11.53 -25.04 20.15
N GLU A 240 12.63 -25.41 19.54
CA GLU A 240 13.94 -25.56 20.19
C GLU A 240 14.65 -24.20 20.33
#